data_67f5c5477c259f8042d9f10299a6a2b7
#
_entry.id   67f5c5477c259f8042d9f10299a6a2b7
#
_cell.length_a   1.000
_cell.length_b   1.000
_cell.length_c   1.000
_cell.angle_alpha   90.00
_cell.angle_beta   90.00
_cell.angle_gamma   90.00
#
_symmetry.space_group_name_H-M   'P 1'
#
loop_
_entity.id
_entity.type
_entity.pdbx_description
1 polymer ?
#
loop_
_entity_poly.entity_id
_entity_poly.type
_entity_poly.pdbx_seq_one_letter_code
_entity_poly.pdbx_strand_id
1 'polypeptide(L)'
;TRRMRMSLFRHSTPFVRTLHMPHLHVSTDNSLLDIGLIHRTLSQDTDWAKDIPIALVQRAIDHSLCFGGFVGGRQVAFARVISDYATFGYLGDVFVLPQHRGRGYSKALMDAVMAHPDLQGLRRFSLATSDAHGLYARYGFTPPLFPQSLMERYVPGLYST
;
A
#
# COMPACT_ATOMS: atom_id res chain seq x y z
N THR A 1 -63.44 -32.27 26.87
CA THR A 1 -62.81 -31.77 25.65
C THR A 1 -61.76 -30.75 25.99
N ARG A 2 -60.47 -31.18 26.01
CA ARG A 2 -59.31 -30.33 26.29
C ARG A 2 -58.82 -29.76 24.96
N ARG A 3 -58.83 -28.43 24.80
CA ARG A 3 -58.19 -27.73 23.68
C ARG A 3 -56.68 -27.58 23.94
N MET A 4 -55.92 -28.20 23.06
CA MET A 4 -54.46 -28.08 23.00
C MET A 4 -54.10 -26.74 22.33
N ARG A 5 -53.40 -25.83 23.07
CA ARG A 5 -52.83 -24.61 22.49
C ARG A 5 -51.50 -24.98 21.86
N MET A 6 -51.41 -24.87 20.55
CA MET A 6 -50.15 -24.95 19.79
C MET A 6 -49.40 -23.61 19.93
N SER A 7 -48.26 -23.65 20.61
CA SER A 7 -47.34 -22.54 20.70
C SER A 7 -46.49 -22.47 19.42
N LEU A 8 -46.67 -21.41 18.66
CA LEU A 8 -45.82 -21.11 17.50
C LEU A 8 -44.50 -20.51 17.98
N PHE A 9 -43.47 -21.32 18.02
CA PHE A 9 -42.10 -20.82 18.16
C PHE A 9 -41.71 -20.12 16.85
N ARG A 10 -41.68 -18.80 16.88
CA ARG A 10 -41.05 -18.00 15.81
C ARG A 10 -39.54 -18.16 15.95
N HIS A 11 -38.93 -18.88 15.05
CA HIS A 11 -37.49 -18.91 14.86
C HIS A 11 -37.08 -17.55 14.26
N SER A 12 -36.55 -16.65 15.10
CA SER A 12 -35.89 -15.47 14.63
C SER A 12 -34.51 -15.88 14.12
N THR A 13 -34.36 -15.98 12.82
CA THR A 13 -33.05 -16.10 12.19
C THR A 13 -32.22 -14.88 12.54
N PRO A 14 -31.00 -15.03 13.08
CA PRO A 14 -30.16 -13.88 13.33
C PRO A 14 -29.79 -13.22 12.00
N PHE A 15 -30.11 -11.95 11.86
CA PHE A 15 -29.71 -11.14 10.73
C PHE A 15 -28.20 -10.97 10.80
N VAL A 16 -27.44 -11.81 10.09
CA VAL A 16 -26.00 -11.66 9.92
C VAL A 16 -25.78 -10.44 9.05
N ARG A 17 -25.54 -9.31 9.69
CA ARG A 17 -25.09 -8.08 9.01
C ARG A 17 -23.70 -8.37 8.45
N THR A 18 -23.63 -8.77 7.19
CA THR A 18 -22.34 -8.85 6.48
C THR A 18 -21.75 -7.45 6.48
N LEU A 19 -20.74 -7.23 7.32
CA LEU A 19 -19.98 -5.99 7.33
C LEU A 19 -19.22 -5.93 6.01
N HIS A 20 -19.81 -5.26 5.03
CA HIS A 20 -19.14 -4.99 3.78
C HIS A 20 -17.99 -4.01 4.07
N MET A 21 -16.76 -4.53 4.01
CA MET A 21 -15.58 -3.69 4.19
C MET A 21 -15.50 -2.72 3.00
N PRO A 22 -15.31 -1.41 3.25
CA PRO A 22 -15.23 -0.46 2.16
C PRO A 22 -14.02 -0.75 1.27
N HIS A 23 -14.22 -0.64 -0.04
CA HIS A 23 -13.15 -0.80 -1.03
C HIS A 23 -12.15 0.34 -0.95
N LEU A 24 -10.86 0.01 -1.16
CA LEU A 24 -9.82 1.01 -1.37
C LEU A 24 -9.96 1.57 -2.79
N HIS A 25 -10.13 2.87 -2.91
CA HIS A 25 -9.99 3.57 -4.19
C HIS A 25 -8.53 3.97 -4.36
N VAL A 26 -7.89 3.51 -5.43
CA VAL A 26 -6.50 3.87 -5.75
C VAL A 26 -6.48 4.87 -6.89
N SER A 27 -5.73 5.97 -6.69
CA SER A 27 -5.56 7.03 -7.68
C SER A 27 -4.09 7.39 -7.84
N THR A 28 -3.69 7.72 -9.08
CA THR A 28 -2.38 8.27 -9.41
C THR A 28 -2.39 9.79 -9.59
N ASP A 29 -3.48 10.44 -9.25
CA ASP A 29 -3.58 11.90 -9.26
C ASP A 29 -2.89 12.47 -8.02
N ASN A 30 -1.70 13.06 -8.23
CA ASN A 30 -0.90 13.64 -7.14
C ASN A 30 -1.62 14.80 -6.44
N SER A 31 -2.59 15.46 -7.07
CA SER A 31 -3.36 16.54 -6.45
C SER A 31 -4.27 16.07 -5.32
N LEU A 32 -4.58 14.77 -5.26
CA LEU A 32 -5.39 14.16 -4.21
C LEU A 32 -4.57 13.73 -3.00
N LEU A 33 -3.24 13.70 -3.10
CA LEU A 33 -2.37 13.20 -2.04
C LEU A 33 -2.35 14.14 -0.83
N ASP A 34 -2.48 13.56 0.35
CA ASP A 34 -2.24 14.23 1.62
C ASP A 34 -0.74 14.19 1.96
N ILE A 35 -0.01 15.20 1.50
CA ILE A 35 1.45 15.29 1.68
C ILE A 35 1.83 15.30 3.15
N GLY A 36 1.05 15.97 4.00
CA GLY A 36 1.29 15.99 5.44
C GLY A 36 1.16 14.60 6.08
N LEU A 37 0.16 13.83 5.67
CA LEU A 37 -0.01 12.44 6.11
C LEU A 37 1.16 11.56 5.66
N ILE A 38 1.53 11.65 4.39
CA ILE A 38 2.64 10.88 3.82
C ILE A 38 3.94 11.22 4.57
N HIS A 39 4.22 12.51 4.75
CA HIS A 39 5.40 12.97 5.49
C HIS A 39 5.42 12.45 6.93
N ARG A 40 4.33 12.61 7.69
CA ARG A 40 4.27 12.11 9.07
C ARG A 40 4.50 10.61 9.16
N THR A 41 3.86 9.85 8.28
CA THR A 41 4.02 8.39 8.24
C THR A 41 5.45 7.99 7.92
N LEU A 42 6.05 8.56 6.88
CA LEU A 42 7.42 8.23 6.49
C LEU A 42 8.43 8.66 7.56
N SER A 43 8.32 9.87 8.09
CA SER A 43 9.31 10.42 9.02
C SER A 43 9.23 9.85 10.43
N GLN A 44 8.05 9.39 10.87
CA GLN A 44 7.82 8.94 12.25
C GLN A 44 7.64 7.45 12.39
N ASP A 45 7.06 6.78 11.39
CA ASP A 45 6.59 5.41 11.50
C ASP A 45 7.38 4.43 10.62
N THR A 46 8.42 4.90 9.90
CA THR A 46 9.28 4.04 9.09
C THR A 46 10.74 4.16 9.50
N ASP A 47 11.49 3.07 9.33
CA ASP A 47 12.92 3.05 9.60
C ASP A 47 13.74 3.59 8.43
N TRP A 48 13.25 3.41 7.19
CA TRP A 48 14.00 3.77 5.98
C TRP A 48 13.97 5.27 5.65
N ALA A 49 12.95 6.01 6.14
CA ALA A 49 12.78 7.44 5.88
C ALA A 49 12.61 8.25 7.18
N LYS A 50 13.08 7.71 8.31
CA LYS A 50 12.99 8.39 9.59
C LYS A 50 13.60 9.78 9.52
N ASP A 51 12.88 10.76 10.07
CA ASP A 51 13.24 12.18 10.13
C ASP A 51 13.39 12.87 8.76
N ILE A 52 12.90 12.27 7.68
CA ILE A 52 12.97 12.88 6.34
C ILE A 52 12.29 14.27 6.33
N PRO A 53 12.92 15.32 5.80
CA PRO A 53 12.30 16.63 5.66
C PRO A 53 11.14 16.61 4.68
N ILE A 54 10.06 17.35 4.96
CA ILE A 54 8.87 17.42 4.11
C ILE A 54 9.18 17.88 2.67
N ALA A 55 10.15 18.78 2.50
CA ALA A 55 10.57 19.26 1.18
C ALA A 55 11.17 18.14 0.31
N LEU A 56 11.83 17.14 0.92
CA LEU A 56 12.34 15.98 0.21
C LEU A 56 11.22 15.00 -0.15
N VAL A 57 10.24 14.83 0.73
CA VAL A 57 9.04 14.03 0.43
C VAL A 57 8.30 14.63 -0.76
N GLN A 58 8.08 15.94 -0.77
CA GLN A 58 7.42 16.62 -1.89
C GLN A 58 8.18 16.44 -3.20
N ARG A 59 9.51 16.65 -3.18
CA ARG A 59 10.35 16.44 -4.36
C ARG A 59 10.30 15.00 -4.87
N ALA A 60 10.33 14.03 -3.96
CA ALA A 60 10.23 12.61 -4.33
C ALA A 60 8.89 12.30 -5.00
N ILE A 61 7.79 12.85 -4.48
CA ILE A 61 6.45 12.71 -5.05
C ILE A 61 6.39 13.34 -6.45
N ASP A 62 6.92 14.54 -6.60
CA ASP A 62 6.90 15.28 -7.88
C ASP A 62 7.64 14.55 -9.01
N HIS A 63 8.59 13.68 -8.68
CA HIS A 63 9.43 12.93 -9.63
C HIS A 63 9.16 11.42 -9.64
N SER A 64 8.01 11.00 -9.19
CA SER A 64 7.64 9.57 -9.11
C SER A 64 6.20 9.36 -9.55
N LEU A 65 5.91 8.15 -9.96
CA LEU A 65 4.54 7.69 -10.12
C LEU A 65 4.02 7.27 -8.74
N CYS A 66 3.07 8.03 -8.22
CA CYS A 66 2.52 7.82 -6.89
C CYS A 66 1.13 7.19 -6.95
N PHE A 67 0.85 6.33 -5.99
CA PHE A 67 -0.43 5.66 -5.82
C PHE A 67 -0.97 6.01 -4.44
N GLY A 68 -2.01 6.83 -4.39
CA GLY A 68 -2.75 7.10 -3.17
C GLY A 68 -3.90 6.12 -3.02
N GLY A 69 -4.06 5.54 -1.85
CA GLY A 69 -5.19 4.68 -1.51
C GLY A 69 -6.16 5.42 -0.57
N PHE A 70 -7.44 5.45 -0.93
CA PHE A 70 -8.45 6.26 -0.26
C PHE A 70 -9.66 5.42 0.16
N VAL A 71 -10.17 5.71 1.35
CA VAL A 71 -11.44 5.18 1.86
C VAL A 71 -12.31 6.36 2.29
N GLY A 72 -13.51 6.48 1.71
CA GLY A 72 -14.41 7.57 2.01
C GLY A 72 -13.79 8.96 1.76
N GLY A 73 -12.95 9.09 0.73
CA GLY A 73 -12.26 10.32 0.38
C GLY A 73 -11.03 10.66 1.23
N ARG A 74 -10.69 9.83 2.22
CA ARG A 74 -9.50 10.00 3.07
C ARG A 74 -8.39 9.08 2.64
N GLN A 75 -7.18 9.60 2.53
CA GLN A 75 -6.01 8.78 2.24
C GLN A 75 -5.65 7.88 3.43
N VAL A 76 -5.49 6.59 3.14
CA VAL A 76 -5.15 5.56 4.14
C VAL A 76 -3.98 4.68 3.73
N ALA A 77 -3.55 4.81 2.47
CA ALA A 77 -2.46 4.01 1.92
C ALA A 77 -1.67 4.81 0.89
N PHE A 78 -0.44 4.39 0.64
CA PHE A 78 0.45 5.02 -0.32
C PHE A 78 1.45 4.02 -0.87
N ALA A 79 1.86 4.23 -2.11
CA ALA A 79 3.02 3.61 -2.73
C ALA A 79 3.64 4.57 -3.76
N ARG A 80 4.92 4.43 -3.98
CA ARG A 80 5.65 5.27 -4.94
C ARG A 80 6.54 4.41 -5.82
N VAL A 81 6.50 4.66 -7.12
CA VAL A 81 7.36 3.99 -8.10
C VAL A 81 8.26 5.01 -8.77
N ILE A 82 9.56 4.79 -8.67
CA ILE A 82 10.59 5.53 -9.42
C ILE A 82 10.85 4.74 -10.70
N SER A 83 10.67 5.34 -11.86
CA SER A 83 10.79 4.63 -13.13
C SER A 83 11.12 5.59 -14.28
N ASP A 84 11.83 5.07 -15.26
CA ASP A 84 11.97 5.70 -16.58
C ASP A 84 10.80 5.32 -17.52
N TYR A 85 9.84 4.53 -17.03
CA TYR A 85 8.68 4.00 -17.77
C TYR A 85 9.05 3.12 -18.99
N ALA A 86 10.27 2.66 -19.06
CA ALA A 86 10.77 1.89 -20.20
C ALA A 86 11.54 0.64 -19.78
N THR A 87 12.52 0.78 -18.89
CA THR A 87 13.46 -0.29 -18.58
C THR A 87 13.48 -0.73 -17.14
N PHE A 88 13.21 0.18 -16.21
CA PHE A 88 13.42 -0.03 -14.78
C PHE A 88 12.33 0.62 -13.93
N GLY A 89 11.95 -0.04 -12.86
CA GLY A 89 11.10 0.49 -11.79
C GLY A 89 11.64 0.13 -10.41
N TYR A 90 11.45 1.01 -9.47
CA TYR A 90 11.72 0.77 -8.05
C TYR A 90 10.48 1.16 -7.22
N LEU A 91 9.92 0.19 -6.54
CA LEU A 91 8.78 0.38 -5.62
C LEU A 91 9.30 0.73 -4.24
N GLY A 92 8.84 1.85 -3.72
CA GLY A 92 9.20 2.32 -2.39
C GLY A 92 8.06 3.01 -1.66
N ASP A 93 8.31 3.36 -0.40
CA ASP A 93 7.39 4.12 0.45
C ASP A 93 5.97 3.51 0.53
N VAL A 94 5.89 2.18 0.52
CA VAL A 94 4.60 1.46 0.59
C VAL A 94 4.13 1.41 2.03
N PHE A 95 2.94 1.94 2.28
CA PHE A 95 2.30 1.78 3.58
C PHE A 95 0.77 1.72 3.50
N VAL A 96 0.18 1.08 4.49
CA VAL A 96 -1.22 1.18 4.87
C VAL A 96 -1.25 1.64 6.33
N LEU A 97 -2.05 2.66 6.64
CA LEU A 97 -2.15 3.16 8.01
C LEU A 97 -2.56 2.04 8.97
N PRO A 98 -2.01 1.99 10.21
CA PRO A 98 -2.22 0.88 11.14
C PRO A 98 -3.69 0.50 11.35
N GLN A 99 -4.57 1.49 11.54
CA GLN A 99 -6.00 1.28 11.77
C GLN A 99 -6.77 0.75 10.55
N HIS A 100 -6.13 0.71 9.39
CA HIS A 100 -6.72 0.21 8.13
C HIS A 100 -6.08 -1.10 7.66
N ARG A 101 -5.16 -1.67 8.41
CA ARG A 101 -4.51 -2.95 8.09
C ARG A 101 -5.46 -4.14 8.29
N GLY A 102 -5.11 -5.29 7.67
CA GLY A 102 -5.92 -6.50 7.76
C GLY A 102 -7.20 -6.47 6.93
N ARG A 103 -7.33 -5.56 5.98
CA ARG A 103 -8.52 -5.35 5.14
C ARG A 103 -8.28 -5.62 3.66
N GLY A 104 -7.10 -6.11 3.29
CA GLY A 104 -6.73 -6.36 1.90
C GLY A 104 -6.29 -5.11 1.12
N TYR A 105 -6.02 -4.00 1.79
CA TYR A 105 -5.65 -2.74 1.13
C TYR A 105 -4.26 -2.76 0.52
N SER A 106 -3.30 -3.47 1.13
CA SER A 106 -1.99 -3.69 0.51
C SER A 106 -2.11 -4.44 -0.81
N LYS A 107 -2.98 -5.45 -0.86
CA LYS A 107 -3.25 -6.19 -2.09
C LYS A 107 -3.88 -5.29 -3.15
N ALA A 108 -4.91 -4.52 -2.79
CA ALA A 108 -5.57 -3.60 -3.72
C ALA A 108 -4.59 -2.55 -4.28
N LEU A 109 -3.70 -2.02 -3.42
CA LEU A 109 -2.66 -1.08 -3.82
C LEU A 109 -1.68 -1.72 -4.82
N MET A 110 -1.19 -2.94 -4.52
CA MET A 110 -0.29 -3.67 -5.40
C MET A 110 -0.95 -4.09 -6.71
N ASP A 111 -2.22 -4.49 -6.69
CA ASP A 111 -2.98 -4.76 -7.91
C ASP A 111 -2.98 -3.54 -8.85
N ALA A 112 -3.18 -2.33 -8.31
CA ALA A 112 -3.16 -1.09 -9.07
C ALA A 112 -1.75 -0.77 -9.60
N VAL A 113 -0.71 -0.95 -8.79
CA VAL A 113 0.69 -0.74 -9.20
C VAL A 113 1.04 -1.66 -10.38
N MET A 114 0.78 -2.96 -10.25
CA MET A 114 1.14 -3.96 -11.25
C MET A 114 0.30 -3.87 -12.52
N ALA A 115 -0.90 -3.31 -12.46
CA ALA A 115 -1.77 -3.11 -13.62
C ALA A 115 -1.55 -1.76 -14.33
N HIS A 116 -0.72 -0.87 -13.78
CA HIS A 116 -0.55 0.46 -14.38
C HIS A 116 0.07 0.38 -15.77
N PRO A 117 -0.51 1.04 -16.79
CA PRO A 117 -0.04 0.92 -18.19
C PRO A 117 1.43 1.29 -18.38
N ASP A 118 1.91 2.32 -17.69
CA ASP A 118 3.27 2.82 -17.83
C ASP A 118 4.33 1.94 -17.14
N LEU A 119 3.91 0.93 -16.39
CA LEU A 119 4.81 0.00 -15.71
C LEU A 119 4.86 -1.38 -16.37
N GLN A 120 4.28 -1.53 -17.55
CA GLN A 120 4.33 -2.78 -18.30
C GLN A 120 5.63 -2.91 -19.10
N GLY A 121 6.13 -4.14 -19.23
CA GLY A 121 7.31 -4.43 -20.06
C GLY A 121 8.64 -3.97 -19.47
N LEU A 122 8.71 -3.57 -18.21
CA LEU A 122 9.97 -3.24 -17.55
C LEU A 122 10.86 -4.48 -17.47
N ARG A 123 12.12 -4.34 -17.84
CA ARG A 123 13.10 -5.43 -17.74
C ARG A 123 13.40 -5.80 -16.29
N ARG A 124 13.37 -4.81 -15.39
CA ARG A 124 13.59 -4.99 -13.96
C ARG A 124 12.65 -4.11 -13.16
N PHE A 125 11.94 -4.71 -12.23
CA PHE A 125 11.16 -4.01 -11.23
C PHE A 125 11.65 -4.47 -9.86
N SER A 126 12.18 -3.57 -9.06
CA SER A 126 12.87 -3.87 -7.81
C SER A 126 12.18 -3.23 -6.62
N LEU A 127 12.39 -3.81 -5.47
CA LEU A 127 12.00 -3.26 -4.17
C LEU A 127 12.95 -3.80 -3.09
N ALA A 128 12.91 -3.18 -1.92
CA ALA A 128 13.52 -3.71 -0.71
C ALA A 128 12.45 -3.88 0.36
N THR A 129 12.49 -4.99 1.08
CA THR A 129 11.59 -5.28 2.21
C THR A 129 12.31 -6.12 3.25
N SER A 130 12.01 -5.88 4.54
CA SER A 130 12.51 -6.70 5.63
C SER A 130 11.53 -7.80 6.05
N ASP A 131 10.22 -7.60 5.83
CA ASP A 131 9.17 -8.40 6.45
C ASP A 131 7.98 -8.77 5.54
N ALA A 132 7.91 -8.22 4.32
CA ALA A 132 6.77 -8.41 3.41
C ALA A 132 7.07 -9.27 2.18
N HIS A 133 8.08 -10.14 2.23
CA HIS A 133 8.45 -11.00 1.11
C HIS A 133 7.28 -11.84 0.58
N GLY A 134 6.44 -12.36 1.48
CA GLY A 134 5.26 -13.16 1.10
C GLY A 134 4.22 -12.37 0.29
N LEU A 135 4.02 -11.10 0.60
CA LEU A 135 3.15 -10.22 -0.18
C LEU A 135 3.68 -10.03 -1.60
N TYR A 136 4.92 -9.62 -1.73
CA TYR A 136 5.51 -9.30 -3.03
C TYR A 136 5.78 -10.53 -3.89
N ALA A 137 6.05 -11.68 -3.29
CA ALA A 137 6.19 -12.94 -4.02
C ALA A 137 4.93 -13.30 -4.83
N ARG A 138 3.75 -12.93 -4.36
CA ARG A 138 2.48 -13.13 -5.08
C ARG A 138 2.40 -12.35 -6.39
N TYR A 139 3.22 -11.31 -6.52
CA TYR A 139 3.30 -10.44 -7.70
C TYR A 139 4.53 -10.74 -8.56
N GLY A 140 5.21 -11.87 -8.31
CA GLY A 140 6.35 -12.31 -9.07
C GLY A 140 7.70 -11.75 -8.64
N PHE A 141 7.76 -11.02 -7.51
CA PHE A 141 9.03 -10.57 -6.96
C PHE A 141 9.76 -11.74 -6.28
N THR A 142 11.02 -11.89 -6.61
CA THR A 142 11.91 -12.93 -6.08
C THR A 142 13.22 -12.29 -5.63
N PRO A 143 14.04 -13.00 -4.84
CA PRO A 143 15.43 -12.56 -4.66
C PRO A 143 16.08 -12.30 -6.02
N PRO A 144 16.98 -11.29 -6.12
CA PRO A 144 17.66 -11.00 -7.39
C PRO A 144 18.33 -12.25 -7.95
N LEU A 145 18.23 -12.44 -9.29
CA LEU A 145 18.85 -13.59 -9.96
C LEU A 145 20.37 -13.63 -9.76
N PHE A 146 21.01 -12.46 -9.74
CA PHE A 146 22.45 -12.31 -9.51
C PHE A 146 22.68 -11.27 -8.39
N PRO A 147 22.44 -11.63 -7.10
CA PRO A 147 22.53 -10.67 -5.99
C PRO A 147 23.94 -10.07 -5.85
N GLN A 148 24.98 -10.83 -6.20
CA GLN A 148 26.37 -10.37 -6.17
C GLN A 148 26.70 -9.28 -7.20
N SER A 149 25.81 -9.04 -8.18
CA SER A 149 25.97 -7.97 -9.17
C SER A 149 25.40 -6.64 -8.71
N LEU A 150 24.68 -6.63 -7.59
CA LEU A 150 24.05 -5.43 -7.04
C LEU A 150 25.02 -4.74 -6.08
N MET A 151 25.12 -3.42 -6.21
CA MET A 151 25.88 -2.57 -5.32
C MET A 151 25.03 -1.35 -4.96
N GLU A 152 25.19 -0.85 -3.75
CA GLU A 152 24.53 0.38 -3.29
C GLU A 152 25.56 1.34 -2.69
N ARG A 153 25.23 2.63 -2.76
CA ARG A 153 25.89 3.66 -1.97
C ARG A 153 24.85 4.21 -0.99
N TYR A 154 24.91 3.72 0.22
CA TYR A 154 23.95 4.06 1.28
C TYR A 154 24.58 5.02 2.29
N VAL A 155 23.83 6.01 2.73
CA VAL A 155 24.23 6.96 3.77
C VAL A 155 23.32 6.76 4.97
N PRO A 156 23.73 6.00 5.99
CA PRO A 156 22.91 5.76 7.16
C PRO A 156 22.69 7.05 7.95
N GLY A 157 21.47 7.23 8.49
CA GLY A 157 21.14 8.38 9.34
C GLY A 157 21.19 9.74 8.65
N LEU A 158 21.06 9.79 7.32
CA LEU A 158 21.19 11.04 6.54
C LEU A 158 20.24 12.16 7.03
N TYR A 159 19.07 11.83 7.52
CA TYR A 159 18.07 12.82 7.95
C TYR A 159 18.08 13.07 9.45
N SER A 160 18.81 12.28 10.22
CA SER A 160 18.88 12.35 11.70
C SER A 160 20.12 13.14 12.12
N THR A 161 20.15 14.46 11.84
CA THR A 161 21.25 15.37 12.28
C THR A 161 20.80 16.30 13.38
#